data_78a580dbf4713173fc98448e0f7d5ec6
#
_entry.id   78a580dbf4713173fc98448e0f7d5ec6
#
_cell.length_a   1.000
_cell.length_b   1.000
_cell.length_c   1.000
_cell.angle_alpha   90.00
_cell.angle_beta   90.00
_cell.angle_gamma   90.00
#
_symmetry.space_group_name_H-M   'P 1'
#
loop_
_entity.id
_entity.type
_entity.pdbx_description
1 polymer ?
#
loop_
_entity_poly.entity_id
_entity_poly.type
_entity_poly.pdbx_seq_one_letter_code
_entity_poly.pdbx_strand_id
1 'polypeptide(L)'
;TPKNTSMYGVWCIGIPNNAPHKDLALELLEYVMSPEVQLASIEVGGVPCRTSCLLNEDVLATYPQYETVCAALQTGVYRPVIAEWTQFTNILGTEMDNIIQGTKTIDQGLSDAQTQLVELMNG
;
A
#
# COMPACT_ATOMS: atom_id res chain seq x y z
N THR A 1 13.81 17.37 3.63
CA THR A 1 13.07 16.17 3.17
C THR A 1 13.26 15.09 4.23
N PRO A 2 12.21 14.47 4.78
CA PRO A 2 12.37 13.36 5.70
C PRO A 2 13.14 12.23 4.99
N LYS A 3 14.24 11.82 5.60
CA LYS A 3 14.99 10.65 5.12
C LYS A 3 14.18 9.41 5.53
N ASN A 4 14.02 8.46 4.61
CA ASN A 4 13.35 7.18 4.84
C ASN A 4 11.84 7.28 5.09
N THR A 5 11.13 7.97 4.22
CA THR A 5 9.66 8.04 4.26
C THR A 5 9.09 6.97 3.33
N SER A 6 8.23 6.10 3.87
CA SER A 6 7.45 5.14 3.11
C SER A 6 6.07 5.70 2.77
N MET A 7 5.47 5.22 1.70
CA MET A 7 4.11 5.57 1.33
C MET A 7 3.12 4.54 1.90
N TYR A 8 2.06 5.01 2.55
CA TYR A 8 1.00 4.12 3.01
C TYR A 8 0.24 3.51 1.84
N GLY A 9 0.12 2.16 1.85
CA GLY A 9 -0.82 1.43 1.02
C GLY A 9 -1.82 0.74 1.93
N VAL A 10 -3.09 1.15 1.87
CA VAL A 10 -4.16 0.65 2.74
C VAL A 10 -5.35 0.23 1.91
N TRP A 11 -5.87 -0.96 2.21
CA TRP A 11 -7.16 -1.41 1.74
C TRP A 11 -8.14 -1.42 2.90
N CYS A 12 -9.34 -0.89 2.68
CA CYS A 12 -10.38 -0.85 3.68
C CYS A 12 -11.56 -1.69 3.24
N ILE A 13 -12.17 -2.39 4.19
CA ILE A 13 -13.47 -3.06 4.01
C ILE A 13 -14.51 -2.24 4.77
N GLY A 14 -15.62 -1.93 4.13
CA GLY A 14 -16.72 -1.18 4.74
C GLY A 14 -18.07 -1.88 4.54
N ILE A 15 -19.01 -1.61 5.43
CA ILE A 15 -20.39 -2.10 5.34
C ILE A 15 -21.25 -0.96 4.80
N PRO A 16 -21.86 -1.09 3.60
CA PRO A 16 -22.74 -0.08 3.04
C PRO A 16 -23.93 0.20 3.96
N ASN A 17 -24.37 1.47 3.99
CA ASN A 17 -25.49 1.86 4.87
C ASN A 17 -26.80 1.15 4.54
N ASN A 18 -26.99 0.71 3.31
CA ASN A 18 -28.16 -0.03 2.84
C ASN A 18 -27.96 -1.56 2.81
N ALA A 19 -26.91 -2.09 3.43
CA ALA A 19 -26.69 -3.53 3.52
C ALA A 19 -27.83 -4.19 4.32
N PRO A 20 -28.44 -5.29 3.83
CA PRO A 20 -29.59 -5.92 4.49
C PRO A 20 -29.23 -6.68 5.77
N HIS A 21 -27.97 -7.13 5.92
CA HIS A 21 -27.47 -7.94 7.04
C HIS A 21 -26.20 -7.31 7.61
N LYS A 22 -26.31 -6.10 8.17
CA LYS A 22 -25.16 -5.35 8.72
C LYS A 22 -24.54 -6.00 9.95
N ASP A 23 -25.36 -6.61 10.78
CA ASP A 23 -25.01 -7.36 11.97
C ASP A 23 -24.09 -8.55 11.62
N LEU A 24 -24.50 -9.38 10.65
CA LEU A 24 -23.68 -10.48 10.15
C LEU A 24 -22.40 -10.01 9.45
N ALA A 25 -22.49 -8.92 8.70
CA ALA A 25 -21.31 -8.33 8.06
C ALA A 25 -20.32 -7.81 9.09
N LEU A 26 -20.79 -7.21 10.18
CA LEU A 26 -19.95 -6.76 11.29
C LEU A 26 -19.29 -7.95 12.01
N GLU A 27 -20.05 -9.00 12.32
CA GLU A 27 -19.53 -10.22 12.92
C GLU A 27 -18.44 -10.86 12.07
N LEU A 28 -18.62 -10.89 10.74
CA LEU A 28 -17.58 -11.36 9.80
C LEU A 28 -16.33 -10.49 9.86
N LEU A 29 -16.47 -9.17 9.88
CA LEU A 29 -15.33 -8.26 10.00
C LEU A 29 -14.59 -8.42 11.31
N GLU A 30 -15.30 -8.55 12.43
CA GLU A 30 -14.71 -8.80 13.74
C GLU A 30 -13.93 -10.12 13.75
N TYR A 31 -14.47 -11.17 13.14
CA TYR A 31 -13.80 -12.46 13.00
C TYR A 31 -12.52 -12.34 12.15
N VAL A 32 -12.60 -11.76 10.94
CA VAL A 32 -11.44 -11.60 10.04
C VAL A 32 -10.36 -10.70 10.66
N MET A 33 -10.76 -9.73 11.47
CA MET A 33 -9.86 -8.81 12.16
C MET A 33 -9.37 -9.34 13.51
N SER A 34 -9.80 -10.54 13.94
CA SER A 34 -9.32 -11.13 15.19
C SER A 34 -7.82 -11.47 15.12
N PRO A 35 -7.08 -11.40 16.24
CA PRO A 35 -5.66 -11.74 16.24
C PRO A 35 -5.36 -13.14 15.71
N GLU A 36 -6.23 -14.11 16.03
CA GLU A 36 -6.11 -15.49 15.58
C GLU A 36 -6.13 -15.62 14.07
N VAL A 37 -7.13 -15.03 13.41
CA VAL A 37 -7.26 -15.07 11.94
C VAL A 37 -6.16 -14.27 11.27
N GLN A 38 -5.77 -13.13 11.84
CA GLN A 38 -4.67 -12.32 11.34
C GLN A 38 -3.32 -13.05 11.40
N LEU A 39 -3.06 -13.81 12.46
CA LEU A 39 -1.87 -14.66 12.56
C LEU A 39 -1.91 -15.81 11.56
N ALA A 40 -3.04 -16.52 11.46
CA ALA A 40 -3.21 -17.61 10.50
C ALA A 40 -3.06 -17.14 9.04
N SER A 41 -3.42 -15.90 8.72
CA SER A 41 -3.26 -15.34 7.38
C SER A 41 -1.81 -15.27 6.90
N ILE A 42 -0.86 -15.18 7.80
CA ILE A 42 0.58 -15.09 7.47
C ILE A 42 1.04 -16.37 6.75
N GLU A 43 0.55 -17.53 7.13
CA GLU A 43 0.92 -18.82 6.56
C GLU A 43 0.56 -18.92 5.06
N VAL A 44 -0.44 -18.17 4.62
CA VAL A 44 -0.89 -18.10 3.22
C VAL A 44 -0.43 -16.82 2.50
N GLY A 45 0.52 -16.10 3.08
CA GLY A 45 1.12 -14.90 2.48
C GLY A 45 0.37 -13.60 2.79
N GLY A 46 -0.58 -13.60 3.70
CA GLY A 46 -1.24 -12.39 4.18
C GLY A 46 -0.30 -11.55 5.05
N VAL A 47 -0.51 -10.22 5.04
CA VAL A 47 0.18 -9.30 5.93
C VAL A 47 -0.81 -8.78 6.94
N PRO A 48 -0.65 -9.10 8.26
CA PRO A 48 -1.58 -8.64 9.28
C PRO A 48 -1.60 -7.12 9.37
N CYS A 49 -2.78 -6.56 9.64
CA CYS A 49 -2.92 -5.13 9.89
C CYS A 49 -2.83 -4.76 11.40
N ARG A 50 -2.68 -5.75 12.28
CA ARG A 50 -2.51 -5.55 13.72
C ARG A 50 -1.03 -5.53 14.09
N THR A 51 -0.59 -4.46 14.74
CA THR A 51 0.77 -4.34 15.27
C THR A 51 1.13 -5.49 16.20
N SER A 52 0.19 -5.95 17.03
CA SER A 52 0.40 -7.08 17.94
C SER A 52 0.67 -8.40 17.22
N CYS A 53 0.16 -8.57 16.01
CA CYS A 53 0.45 -9.74 15.18
C CYS A 53 1.80 -9.59 14.46
N LEU A 54 2.09 -8.39 13.92
CA LEU A 54 3.36 -8.11 13.25
C LEU A 54 4.57 -8.22 14.20
N LEU A 55 4.40 -7.84 15.47
CA LEU A 55 5.44 -7.88 16.51
C LEU A 55 5.34 -9.12 17.41
N ASN A 56 4.58 -10.13 17.02
CA ASN A 56 4.55 -11.41 17.72
C ASN A 56 5.92 -12.12 17.62
N GLU A 57 6.43 -12.67 18.71
CA GLU A 57 7.79 -13.25 18.77
C GLU A 57 7.97 -14.41 17.77
N ASP A 58 6.99 -15.30 17.64
CA ASP A 58 7.04 -16.43 16.70
C ASP A 58 7.01 -15.95 15.23
N VAL A 59 6.24 -14.90 14.98
CA VAL A 59 6.17 -14.26 13.66
C VAL A 59 7.50 -13.59 13.32
N LEU A 60 8.10 -12.84 14.23
CA LEU A 60 9.39 -12.19 14.01
C LEU A 60 10.54 -13.18 13.84
N ALA A 61 10.47 -14.35 14.48
CA ALA A 61 11.47 -15.42 14.28
C ALA A 61 11.51 -15.88 12.81
N THR A 62 10.37 -15.87 12.11
CA THR A 62 10.25 -16.30 10.71
C THR A 62 10.31 -15.11 9.73
N TYR A 63 9.74 -13.97 10.12
CA TYR A 63 9.57 -12.77 9.29
C TYR A 63 10.15 -11.52 9.99
N PRO A 64 11.47 -11.44 10.22
CA PRO A 64 12.10 -10.33 10.97
C PRO A 64 11.89 -8.96 10.29
N GLN A 65 11.57 -8.92 9.00
CA GLN A 65 11.27 -7.68 8.27
C GLN A 65 10.04 -6.93 8.80
N TYR A 66 9.13 -7.59 9.54
CA TYR A 66 7.95 -6.93 10.09
C TYR A 66 8.28 -5.89 11.18
N GLU A 67 9.40 -6.04 11.86
CA GLU A 67 9.90 -4.98 12.74
C GLU A 67 10.19 -3.68 11.96
N THR A 68 10.87 -3.81 10.81
CA THR A 68 11.13 -2.68 9.92
C THR A 68 9.84 -2.10 9.32
N VAL A 69 8.88 -2.95 8.97
CA VAL A 69 7.55 -2.51 8.49
C VAL A 69 6.85 -1.68 9.56
N CYS A 70 6.83 -2.15 10.82
CA CYS A 70 6.23 -1.39 11.91
C CYS A 70 6.93 -0.04 12.15
N ALA A 71 8.25 0.01 12.06
CA ALA A 71 8.99 1.26 12.16
C ALA A 71 8.67 2.21 10.98
N ALA A 72 8.57 1.70 9.76
CA ALA A 72 8.21 2.48 8.57
C ALA A 72 6.79 3.05 8.65
N LEU A 73 5.84 2.32 9.25
CA LEU A 73 4.48 2.80 9.48
C LEU A 73 4.40 4.01 10.44
N GLN A 74 5.42 4.26 11.26
CA GLN A 74 5.45 5.44 12.14
C GLN A 74 5.78 6.73 11.39
N THR A 75 6.45 6.64 10.25
CA THR A 75 6.95 7.78 9.47
C THR A 75 6.38 7.83 8.05
N GLY A 76 5.42 6.97 7.76
CA GLY A 76 4.78 6.89 6.45
C GLY A 76 3.96 8.14 6.11
N VAL A 77 3.78 8.38 4.82
CA VAL A 77 2.94 9.45 4.28
C VAL A 77 1.84 8.89 3.39
N TYR A 78 0.72 9.58 3.33
CA TYR A 78 -0.36 9.21 2.42
C TYR A 78 -0.04 9.61 0.98
N ARG A 79 -0.65 8.87 0.04
CA ARG A 79 -0.64 9.25 -1.37
C ARG A 79 -1.33 10.61 -1.54
N PRO A 80 -0.92 11.40 -2.53
CA PRO A 80 -1.65 12.61 -2.89
C PRO A 80 -3.13 12.31 -3.18
N VAL A 81 -4.03 13.13 -2.64
CA VAL A 81 -5.48 13.02 -2.89
C VAL A 81 -5.81 13.96 -4.04
N ILE A 82 -5.57 13.50 -5.26
CA ILE A 82 -5.85 14.22 -6.51
C ILE A 82 -6.69 13.35 -7.44
N ALA A 83 -7.54 13.97 -8.25
CA ALA A 83 -8.41 13.26 -9.18
C ALA A 83 -7.59 12.50 -10.25
N GLU A 84 -6.46 13.04 -10.63
CA GLU A 84 -5.56 12.56 -11.67
C GLU A 84 -4.65 11.40 -11.19
N TRP A 85 -4.76 10.95 -9.93
CA TRP A 85 -3.83 9.97 -9.34
C TRP A 85 -3.65 8.70 -10.19
N THR A 86 -4.72 8.17 -10.77
CA THR A 86 -4.65 6.98 -11.62
C THR A 86 -3.83 7.24 -12.89
N GLN A 87 -4.03 8.40 -13.53
CA GLN A 87 -3.27 8.78 -14.73
C GLN A 87 -1.82 9.07 -14.37
N PHE A 88 -1.59 9.76 -13.25
CA PHE A 88 -0.26 10.00 -12.70
C PHE A 88 0.55 8.70 -12.53
N THR A 89 -0.04 7.70 -11.87
CA THR A 89 0.64 6.42 -11.64
C THR A 89 0.87 5.64 -12.93
N ASN A 90 -0.02 5.73 -13.91
CA ASN A 90 0.14 5.08 -15.20
C ASN A 90 1.29 5.70 -16.01
N ILE A 91 1.37 7.03 -16.08
CA ILE A 91 2.46 7.74 -16.76
C ILE A 91 3.81 7.35 -16.14
N LEU A 92 3.92 7.49 -14.82
CA LEU A 92 5.16 7.18 -14.13
C LEU A 92 5.55 5.70 -14.29
N GLY A 93 4.59 4.78 -14.13
CA GLY A 93 4.81 3.34 -14.27
C GLY A 93 5.29 2.97 -15.68
N THR A 94 4.68 3.53 -16.73
CA THR A 94 5.09 3.30 -18.12
C THR A 94 6.53 3.74 -18.38
N GLU A 95 6.90 4.92 -17.90
CA GLU A 95 8.27 5.42 -18.12
C GLU A 95 9.30 4.64 -17.27
N MET A 96 8.94 4.22 -16.07
CA MET A 96 9.79 3.32 -15.26
C MET A 96 9.98 1.97 -15.95
N ASP A 97 8.93 1.38 -16.52
CA ASP A 97 9.02 0.14 -17.28
C ASP A 97 9.94 0.29 -18.51
N ASN A 98 9.83 1.39 -19.24
CA ASN A 98 10.70 1.69 -20.38
C ASN A 98 12.18 1.75 -19.96
N ILE A 99 12.47 2.36 -18.80
CA ILE A 99 13.82 2.42 -18.25
C ILE A 99 14.31 1.00 -17.86
N ILE A 100 13.49 0.23 -17.14
CA ILE A 100 13.85 -1.11 -16.69
C ILE A 100 14.10 -2.06 -17.86
N GLN A 101 13.31 -1.95 -18.92
CA GLN A 101 13.45 -2.76 -20.14
C GLN A 101 14.60 -2.27 -21.04
N GLY A 102 15.23 -1.14 -20.73
CA GLY A 102 16.34 -0.57 -21.49
C GLY A 102 15.91 0.06 -22.84
N THR A 103 14.63 0.32 -23.03
CA THR A 103 14.09 1.01 -24.23
C THR A 103 14.31 2.52 -24.17
N LYS A 104 14.47 3.07 -22.96
CA LYS A 104 14.87 4.46 -22.71
C LYS A 104 16.02 4.53 -21.71
N THR A 105 16.83 5.57 -21.80
CA THR A 105 17.77 5.90 -20.72
C THR A 105 17.02 6.44 -19.50
N ILE A 106 17.65 6.44 -18.34
CA ILE A 106 17.06 6.98 -17.10
C ILE A 106 16.67 8.45 -17.31
N ASP A 107 17.57 9.25 -17.89
CA ASP A 107 17.32 10.68 -18.12
C ASP A 107 16.17 10.93 -19.08
N GLN A 108 16.06 10.13 -20.16
CA GLN A 108 14.95 10.23 -21.10
C GLN A 108 13.61 9.85 -20.44
N GLY A 109 13.52 8.71 -19.76
CA GLY A 109 12.29 8.28 -19.12
C GLY A 109 11.80 9.25 -18.05
N LEU A 110 12.72 9.77 -17.22
CA LEU A 110 12.37 10.74 -16.20
C LEU A 110 11.94 12.10 -16.80
N SER A 111 12.60 12.56 -17.87
CA SER A 111 12.22 13.80 -18.56
C SER A 111 10.85 13.67 -19.24
N ASP A 112 10.57 12.54 -19.88
CA ASP A 112 9.29 12.28 -20.54
C ASP A 112 8.16 12.15 -19.50
N ALA A 113 8.41 11.44 -18.37
CA ALA A 113 7.48 11.39 -17.26
C ALA A 113 7.16 12.78 -16.72
N GLN A 114 8.18 13.60 -16.46
CA GLN A 114 8.01 14.96 -15.96
C GLN A 114 7.16 15.80 -16.91
N THR A 115 7.42 15.74 -18.21
CA THR A 115 6.67 16.50 -19.23
C THR A 115 5.19 16.11 -19.23
N GLN A 116 4.89 14.81 -19.30
CA GLN A 116 3.52 14.29 -19.32
C GLN A 116 2.77 14.61 -18.00
N LEU A 117 3.46 14.52 -16.85
CA LEU A 117 2.86 14.84 -15.57
C LEU A 117 2.57 16.34 -15.39
N VAL A 118 3.44 17.22 -15.92
CA VAL A 118 3.17 18.66 -15.92
C VAL A 118 1.96 18.98 -16.82
N GLU A 119 1.84 18.37 -17.98
CA GLU A 119 0.67 18.52 -18.86
C GLU A 119 -0.61 18.05 -18.16
N LEU A 120 -0.58 16.87 -17.54
CA LEU A 120 -1.71 16.32 -16.79
C LEU A 120 -2.18 17.24 -15.67
N MET A 121 -1.25 17.87 -14.94
CA MET A 121 -1.59 18.71 -13.78
C MET A 121 -1.99 20.14 -14.16
N ASN A 122 -1.76 20.58 -15.39
CA ASN A 122 -2.10 21.92 -15.87
C ASN A 122 -3.36 21.95 -16.76
N GLY A 123 -3.88 20.78 -17.16
CA GLY A 123 -5.09 20.65 -17.99
C GLY A 123 -6.33 20.51 -17.17
#